data_29bd8032e2ed93f30c74a4e80fb77e73
#
_entry.id   29bd8032e2ed93f30c74a4e80fb77e73
#
_cell.length_a   1.000
_cell.length_b   1.000
_cell.length_c   1.000
_cell.angle_alpha   90.00
_cell.angle_beta   90.00
_cell.angle_gamma   90.00
#
_symmetry.space_group_name_H-M   'P 1'
#
loop_
_entity.id
_entity.type
_entity.pdbx_description
1 polymer ?
#
loop_
_entity_poly.entity_id
_entity_poly.type
_entity_poly.pdbx_seq_one_letter_code
_entity_poly.pdbx_strand_id
1 'polypeptide(L)'
;MECNKLSKIRKIAVERSREVVEFVCSLHLHDGGSTLISRPMKNQPLQIADRTFSSRLMAGTGKFASGELMSQTLASSGTEIVTVALRRADLTGGDDPQADILKFIDPEKYLLLPNTSGAMDADEAVRLARLAVTAGLPKWVKLEIHPDPTYLLPDPIETLKAAEVLVKEGFTVLPYINADPVLAKRLQEVGTAAVMPLGAPIGSNKGVVTRDQIRIIVDQATVPVVVDAGLGAPSHASEAMELGADAVLVNTAMAIASDPVRMGEAFKLAVEAGRAAYEMGLPDVVDHASATSPLTGFLDD
;
A
#
# COMPACT_ATOMS: atom_id res chain seq x y z
N MET A 1 50.88 11.80 -29.31
CA MET A 1 50.06 11.14 -30.35
C MET A 1 49.02 10.15 -29.79
N GLU A 2 49.01 9.84 -28.52
CA GLU A 2 48.04 8.87 -27.91
C GLU A 2 46.70 9.47 -27.43
N CYS A 3 46.69 10.76 -27.12
CA CYS A 3 45.45 11.40 -26.59
C CYS A 3 44.31 11.50 -27.65
N ASN A 4 44.65 11.50 -28.94
CA ASN A 4 43.66 11.62 -30.03
C ASN A 4 43.02 10.30 -30.44
N LYS A 5 43.60 9.14 -30.06
CA LYS A 5 42.97 7.81 -30.29
C LYS A 5 41.87 7.50 -29.29
N LEU A 6 42.05 7.87 -28.03
CA LEU A 6 41.05 7.62 -26.96
C LEU A 6 39.77 8.45 -27.14
N SER A 7 39.87 9.68 -27.67
CA SER A 7 38.71 10.52 -27.93
C SER A 7 37.87 9.99 -29.10
N LYS A 8 38.53 9.42 -30.13
CA LYS A 8 37.85 8.78 -31.28
C LYS A 8 37.13 7.49 -30.88
N ILE A 9 37.70 6.67 -29.99
CA ILE A 9 37.08 5.43 -29.50
C ILE A 9 35.87 5.74 -28.64
N ARG A 10 35.92 6.77 -27.78
CA ARG A 10 34.72 7.21 -27.00
C ARG A 10 33.58 7.71 -27.89
N LYS A 11 33.87 8.45 -28.95
CA LYS A 11 32.83 8.92 -29.87
C LYS A 11 32.15 7.78 -30.60
N ILE A 12 32.87 6.77 -31.08
CA ILE A 12 32.34 5.59 -31.76
C ILE A 12 31.50 4.72 -30.82
N ALA A 13 31.93 4.59 -29.55
CA ALA A 13 31.14 3.84 -28.53
C ALA A 13 29.82 4.52 -28.20
N VAL A 14 29.76 5.84 -28.13
CA VAL A 14 28.54 6.61 -27.86
C VAL A 14 27.60 6.60 -29.07
N GLU A 15 28.10 6.68 -30.30
CA GLU A 15 27.28 6.59 -31.51
C GLU A 15 26.68 5.19 -31.69
N ARG A 16 27.44 4.12 -31.49
CA ARG A 16 26.89 2.75 -31.53
C ARG A 16 25.86 2.47 -30.44
N SER A 17 26.01 3.04 -29.26
CA SER A 17 25.02 2.92 -28.19
C SER A 17 23.70 3.62 -28.53
N ARG A 18 23.74 4.73 -29.30
CA ARG A 18 22.53 5.40 -29.78
C ARG A 18 21.84 4.63 -30.89
N GLU A 19 22.58 4.07 -31.87
CA GLU A 19 22.00 3.24 -32.93
C GLU A 19 21.34 1.95 -32.40
N VAL A 20 21.90 1.33 -31.38
CA VAL A 20 21.30 0.15 -30.72
C VAL A 20 20.02 0.52 -29.98
N VAL A 21 19.98 1.69 -29.34
CA VAL A 21 18.74 2.17 -28.64
C VAL A 21 17.65 2.53 -29.65
N GLU A 22 17.98 3.16 -30.78
CA GLU A 22 17.01 3.45 -31.85
C GLU A 22 16.51 2.18 -32.57
N PHE A 23 17.39 1.18 -32.79
CA PHE A 23 17.03 -0.09 -33.37
C PHE A 23 16.11 -0.94 -32.46
N VAL A 24 16.34 -0.91 -31.15
CA VAL A 24 15.45 -1.59 -30.18
C VAL A 24 14.10 -0.89 -30.08
N CYS A 25 14.04 0.44 -30.20
CA CYS A 25 12.77 1.17 -30.26
C CYS A 25 11.97 0.91 -31.56
N SER A 26 12.65 0.61 -32.69
CA SER A 26 12.00 0.37 -33.99
C SER A 26 11.43 -1.04 -34.14
N LEU A 27 11.87 -2.02 -33.36
CA LEU A 27 11.41 -3.42 -33.43
C LEU A 27 10.11 -3.71 -32.66
N HIS A 28 9.52 -2.73 -31.94
CA HIS A 28 8.32 -2.91 -31.13
C HIS A 28 7.03 -2.34 -31.75
N LEU A 29 7.00 -2.09 -33.05
CA LEU A 29 5.83 -1.53 -33.73
C LEU A 29 5.22 -2.49 -34.78
N HIS A 30 5.01 -3.76 -34.45
CA HIS A 30 4.03 -4.61 -35.20
C HIS A 30 3.73 -5.86 -34.35
N ASP A 31 2.76 -5.74 -33.44
CA ASP A 31 1.73 -6.77 -33.27
C ASP A 31 0.61 -6.20 -32.37
N GLY A 32 -0.63 -6.40 -32.85
CA GLY A 32 -1.82 -5.88 -32.19
C GLY A 32 -2.08 -6.58 -30.85
N GLY A 33 -1.95 -5.83 -29.78
CA GLY A 33 -2.24 -6.32 -28.44
C GLY A 33 -2.11 -5.20 -27.43
N SER A 34 -3.21 -4.89 -26.78
CA SER A 34 -3.34 -4.22 -25.49
C SER A 34 -2.19 -3.26 -25.12
N THR A 35 -2.47 -1.98 -25.19
CA THR A 35 -1.59 -0.93 -24.65
C THR A 35 -1.46 -1.13 -23.15
N LEU A 36 -0.53 -1.98 -22.72
CA LEU A 36 -0.02 -1.96 -21.36
C LEU A 36 0.57 -0.56 -21.16
N ILE A 37 -0.12 0.27 -20.41
CA ILE A 37 0.46 1.50 -19.88
C ILE A 37 1.63 1.04 -19.03
N SER A 38 2.86 1.08 -19.60
CA SER A 38 4.07 0.79 -18.84
C SER A 38 4.18 1.85 -17.76
N ARG A 39 3.80 1.51 -16.53
CA ARG A 39 4.13 2.33 -15.37
C ARG A 39 5.64 2.52 -15.38
N PRO A 40 6.17 3.75 -15.29
CA PRO A 40 7.60 3.98 -15.30
C PRO A 40 8.23 3.27 -14.11
N MET A 41 9.04 2.27 -14.41
CA MET A 41 9.79 1.48 -13.43
C MET A 41 10.97 2.28 -12.91
N LYS A 42 10.81 2.97 -11.81
CA LYS A 42 11.89 3.43 -10.92
C LYS A 42 11.27 3.80 -9.58
N ASN A 43 11.87 3.29 -8.50
CA ASN A 43 11.73 3.60 -7.08
C ASN A 43 11.12 5.00 -6.82
N GLN A 44 9.83 5.15 -7.23
CA GLN A 44 9.12 6.40 -7.03
C GLN A 44 8.49 6.35 -5.65
N PRO A 45 8.57 7.42 -4.88
CA PRO A 45 7.92 7.48 -3.59
C PRO A 45 6.40 7.29 -3.73
N LEU A 46 5.76 6.82 -2.67
CA LEU A 46 4.31 6.68 -2.62
C LEU A 46 3.67 8.08 -2.61
N GLN A 47 2.82 8.36 -3.59
CA GLN A 47 2.07 9.60 -3.59
C GLN A 47 0.59 9.32 -3.32
N ILE A 48 0.01 9.98 -2.31
CA ILE A 48 -1.42 9.96 -2.02
C ILE A 48 -1.90 11.40 -1.95
N ALA A 49 -2.82 11.78 -2.80
CA ALA A 49 -3.26 13.17 -2.98
C ALA A 49 -2.05 14.11 -3.21
N ASP A 50 -1.92 15.13 -2.37
CA ASP A 50 -0.85 16.14 -2.43
C ASP A 50 0.39 15.79 -1.62
N ARG A 51 0.43 14.62 -0.95
CA ARG A 51 1.54 14.19 -0.09
C ARG A 51 2.34 13.05 -0.69
N THR A 52 3.62 13.08 -0.41
CA THR A 52 4.60 12.07 -0.84
C THR A 52 5.19 11.39 0.38
N PHE A 53 5.30 10.05 0.33
CA PHE A 53 5.78 9.21 1.42
C PHE A 53 6.90 8.31 0.90
N SER A 54 7.93 8.12 1.72
CA SER A 54 9.02 7.18 1.44
C SER A 54 8.62 5.76 1.79
N SER A 55 7.83 5.61 2.86
CA SER A 55 7.34 4.31 3.33
C SER A 55 6.07 3.89 2.58
N ARG A 56 6.02 2.61 2.21
CA ARG A 56 4.83 1.93 1.67
C ARG A 56 4.13 1.05 2.72
N LEU A 57 4.60 1.09 3.96
CA LEU A 57 3.97 0.45 5.11
C LEU A 57 3.19 1.49 5.91
N MET A 58 1.87 1.32 6.00
CA MET A 58 1.00 2.04 6.92
C MET A 58 0.78 1.19 8.16
N ALA A 59 0.63 1.80 9.32
CA ALA A 59 0.42 1.10 10.57
C ALA A 59 -0.84 1.56 11.31
N GLY A 60 -1.44 0.65 12.07
CA GLY A 60 -2.51 0.97 13.01
C GLY A 60 -2.01 1.07 14.45
N THR A 61 -2.88 1.49 15.35
CA THR A 61 -2.56 1.75 16.77
C THR A 61 -3.25 0.79 17.74
N GLY A 62 -4.09 -0.11 17.25
CA GLY A 62 -4.86 -1.00 18.11
C GLY A 62 -4.08 -2.21 18.60
N LYS A 63 -4.49 -2.77 19.77
CA LYS A 63 -4.02 -4.04 20.36
C LYS A 63 -2.60 -4.05 20.93
N PHE A 64 -1.83 -2.96 20.88
CA PHE A 64 -0.55 -2.89 21.59
C PHE A 64 -0.74 -2.97 23.11
N ALA A 65 0.23 -3.58 23.79
CA ALA A 65 0.19 -3.73 25.24
C ALA A 65 0.41 -2.39 25.98
N SER A 66 1.14 -1.44 25.36
CA SER A 66 1.31 -0.07 25.88
C SER A 66 1.54 0.93 24.75
N GLY A 67 1.36 2.22 25.05
CA GLY A 67 1.66 3.32 24.12
C GLY A 67 3.15 3.40 23.77
N GLU A 68 4.04 3.13 24.74
CA GLU A 68 5.49 3.11 24.50
C GLU A 68 5.89 2.02 23.52
N LEU A 69 5.34 0.81 23.70
CA LEU A 69 5.63 -0.31 22.80
C LEU A 69 5.11 -0.03 21.39
N MET A 70 3.92 0.57 21.29
CA MET A 70 3.37 1.05 20.02
C MET A 70 4.32 2.05 19.36
N SER A 71 4.74 3.09 20.08
CA SER A 71 5.63 4.13 19.56
C SER A 71 6.95 3.56 19.06
N GLN A 72 7.56 2.63 19.80
CA GLN A 72 8.78 1.93 19.39
C GLN A 72 8.56 1.09 18.13
N THR A 73 7.42 0.41 18.03
CA THR A 73 7.07 -0.41 16.86
C THR A 73 6.82 0.46 15.62
N LEU A 74 6.11 1.57 15.77
CA LEU A 74 5.92 2.55 14.69
C LEU A 74 7.27 3.07 14.18
N ALA A 75 8.19 3.38 15.10
CA ALA A 75 9.52 3.86 14.73
C ALA A 75 10.32 2.79 13.95
N SER A 76 10.33 1.53 14.42
CA SER A 76 11.08 0.44 13.78
C SER A 76 10.49 0.03 12.42
N SER A 77 9.16 0.12 12.28
CA SER A 77 8.47 -0.18 11.02
C SER A 77 8.72 0.85 9.92
N GLY A 78 9.26 2.02 10.26
CA GLY A 78 9.50 3.10 9.30
C GLY A 78 8.23 3.67 8.68
N THR A 79 7.05 3.39 9.27
CA THR A 79 5.79 3.97 8.78
C THR A 79 5.80 5.49 8.85
N GLU A 80 5.09 6.13 7.94
CA GLU A 80 4.87 7.58 7.93
C GLU A 80 3.37 7.92 8.05
N ILE A 81 2.49 6.91 7.90
CA ILE A 81 1.03 7.06 8.04
C ILE A 81 0.54 6.13 9.14
N VAL A 82 -0.11 6.70 10.15
CA VAL A 82 -0.60 5.96 11.32
C VAL A 82 -2.11 6.13 11.45
N THR A 83 -2.87 5.02 11.39
CA THR A 83 -4.32 5.09 11.56
C THR A 83 -4.72 5.09 13.03
N VAL A 84 -5.69 5.96 13.34
CA VAL A 84 -6.24 6.09 14.69
C VAL A 84 -7.76 5.97 14.66
N ALA A 85 -8.31 5.08 15.50
CA ALA A 85 -9.76 4.91 15.59
C ALA A 85 -10.37 6.02 16.46
N LEU A 86 -11.28 6.80 15.90
CA LEU A 86 -11.90 7.94 16.57
C LEU A 86 -12.69 7.57 17.84
N ARG A 87 -13.30 6.39 17.86
CA ARG A 87 -14.01 5.88 19.04
C ARG A 87 -13.07 5.58 20.24
N ARG A 88 -11.75 5.47 19.98
CA ARG A 88 -10.73 5.21 21.01
C ARG A 88 -9.93 6.45 21.39
N ALA A 89 -9.97 7.49 20.56
CA ALA A 89 -9.38 8.76 20.91
C ALA A 89 -10.38 9.52 21.78
N ASP A 90 -10.10 9.68 23.06
CA ASP A 90 -10.87 10.59 23.89
C ASP A 90 -10.54 12.03 23.45
N LEU A 91 -11.39 12.55 22.59
CA LEU A 91 -11.31 13.93 22.11
C LEU A 91 -11.81 14.93 23.19
N THR A 92 -12.29 14.43 24.33
CA THR A 92 -12.91 15.23 25.40
C THR A 92 -12.04 15.38 26.64
N GLY A 93 -10.88 14.66 26.69
CA GLY A 93 -9.92 14.79 27.80
C GLY A 93 -10.31 14.01 29.07
N GLY A 94 -11.03 12.90 28.91
CA GLY A 94 -11.35 11.99 30.03
C GLY A 94 -10.16 11.14 30.52
N ASP A 95 -10.33 10.49 31.67
CA ASP A 95 -9.29 9.69 32.32
C ASP A 95 -9.14 8.25 31.80
N ASP A 96 -9.54 7.96 30.55
CA ASP A 96 -9.35 6.63 29.96
C ASP A 96 -7.87 6.45 29.55
N PRO A 97 -7.13 5.52 30.16
CA PRO A 97 -5.72 5.28 29.82
C PRO A 97 -5.47 4.87 28.36
N GLN A 98 -6.50 4.37 27.67
CA GLN A 98 -6.42 4.03 26.23
C GLN A 98 -6.79 5.21 25.32
N ALA A 99 -7.48 6.22 25.85
CA ALA A 99 -7.80 7.45 25.15
C ALA A 99 -6.56 8.32 24.88
N ASP A 100 -5.51 8.10 25.65
CA ASP A 100 -4.28 8.88 25.61
C ASP A 100 -3.25 8.40 24.57
N ILE A 101 -3.69 7.51 23.65
CA ILE A 101 -2.81 6.91 22.64
C ILE A 101 -2.13 7.97 21.75
N LEU A 102 -2.78 9.10 21.52
CA LEU A 102 -2.24 10.20 20.73
C LEU A 102 -1.01 10.84 21.36
N LYS A 103 -0.82 10.76 22.68
CA LYS A 103 0.37 11.28 23.35
C LYS A 103 1.66 10.54 22.98
N PHE A 104 1.53 9.30 22.48
CA PHE A 104 2.64 8.46 22.06
C PHE A 104 2.96 8.56 20.57
N ILE A 105 2.24 9.41 19.83
CA ILE A 105 2.40 9.57 18.39
C ILE A 105 2.79 11.01 18.10
N ASP A 106 4.00 11.21 17.61
CA ASP A 106 4.50 12.53 17.21
C ASP A 106 3.83 13.00 15.91
N PRO A 107 2.96 14.03 15.95
CA PRO A 107 2.26 14.51 14.75
C PRO A 107 3.18 15.21 13.75
N GLU A 108 4.39 15.61 14.13
CA GLU A 108 5.39 16.17 13.23
C GLU A 108 6.06 15.07 12.38
N LYS A 109 6.10 13.85 12.93
CA LYS A 109 6.72 12.69 12.29
C LYS A 109 5.73 11.86 11.47
N TYR A 110 4.50 11.74 11.94
CA TYR A 110 3.50 10.85 11.35
C TYR A 110 2.29 11.62 10.84
N LEU A 111 1.84 11.29 9.63
CA LEU A 111 0.49 11.66 9.23
C LEU A 111 -0.52 10.81 10.01
N LEU A 112 -1.28 11.46 10.90
CA LEU A 112 -2.41 10.81 11.55
C LEU A 112 -3.54 10.64 10.52
N LEU A 113 -4.00 9.40 10.37
CA LEU A 113 -5.11 9.04 9.48
C LEU A 113 -6.29 8.56 10.34
N PRO A 114 -7.22 9.45 10.70
CA PRO A 114 -8.42 9.07 11.44
C PRO A 114 -9.22 8.02 10.68
N ASN A 115 -9.73 6.99 11.37
CA ASN A 115 -10.64 6.03 10.77
C ASN A 115 -12.03 6.07 11.41
N THR A 116 -13.03 5.69 10.63
CA THR A 116 -14.43 5.66 11.06
C THR A 116 -14.86 4.27 11.54
N SER A 117 -13.90 3.45 11.96
CA SER A 117 -14.15 2.07 12.43
C SER A 117 -15.24 2.03 13.50
N GLY A 118 -16.21 1.16 13.29
CA GLY A 118 -17.40 1.02 14.10
C GLY A 118 -18.59 1.85 13.63
N ALA A 119 -18.48 2.64 12.56
CA ALA A 119 -19.65 3.18 11.88
C ALA A 119 -20.46 2.04 11.25
N MET A 120 -21.79 2.14 11.40
CA MET A 120 -22.74 1.14 10.91
C MET A 120 -23.35 1.53 9.55
N ASP A 121 -23.30 2.83 9.22
CA ASP A 121 -23.84 3.42 8.00
C ASP A 121 -23.04 4.65 7.54
N ALA A 122 -23.42 5.22 6.41
CA ALA A 122 -22.75 6.38 5.80
C ALA A 122 -22.86 7.64 6.67
N ASP A 123 -24.03 7.89 7.27
CA ASP A 123 -24.27 9.08 8.07
C ASP A 123 -23.41 9.10 9.33
N GLU A 124 -23.27 7.94 9.98
CA GLU A 124 -22.39 7.80 11.14
C GLU A 124 -20.93 7.99 10.76
N ALA A 125 -20.47 7.41 9.64
CA ALA A 125 -19.11 7.56 9.17
C ALA A 125 -18.77 9.01 8.83
N VAL A 126 -19.66 9.72 8.14
CA VAL A 126 -19.50 11.15 7.82
C VAL A 126 -19.46 11.98 9.09
N ARG A 127 -20.34 11.70 10.06
CA ARG A 127 -20.33 12.38 11.36
C ARG A 127 -19.02 12.19 12.11
N LEU A 128 -18.48 10.97 12.13
CA LEU A 128 -17.18 10.67 12.78
C LEU A 128 -16.03 11.41 12.07
N ALA A 129 -16.00 11.42 10.74
CA ALA A 129 -14.96 12.12 9.99
C ALA A 129 -14.97 13.64 10.27
N ARG A 130 -16.16 14.27 10.32
CA ARG A 130 -16.30 15.69 10.69
C ARG A 130 -15.86 15.96 12.12
N LEU A 131 -16.16 15.05 13.06
CA LEU A 131 -15.73 15.15 14.45
C LEU A 131 -14.19 15.14 14.57
N ALA A 132 -13.49 14.29 13.80
CA ALA A 132 -12.03 14.26 13.76
C ALA A 132 -11.43 15.62 13.41
N VAL A 133 -11.95 16.27 12.38
CA VAL A 133 -11.49 17.60 11.95
C VAL A 133 -11.78 18.65 13.01
N THR A 134 -12.95 18.58 13.65
CA THR A 134 -13.31 19.48 14.76
C THR A 134 -12.35 19.33 15.95
N ALA A 135 -11.83 18.14 16.16
CA ALA A 135 -10.82 17.84 17.16
C ALA A 135 -9.38 18.19 16.74
N GLY A 136 -9.19 18.82 15.59
CA GLY A 136 -7.88 19.28 15.11
C GLY A 136 -7.07 18.24 14.32
N LEU A 137 -7.66 17.08 14.02
CA LEU A 137 -7.00 16.10 13.17
C LEU A 137 -7.02 16.51 11.68
N PRO A 138 -6.10 15.98 10.86
CA PRO A 138 -6.07 16.28 9.43
C PRO A 138 -7.39 15.94 8.73
N LYS A 139 -7.70 16.65 7.64
CA LYS A 139 -8.88 16.40 6.81
C LYS A 139 -8.65 15.18 5.87
N TRP A 140 -8.08 14.15 6.44
CA TRP A 140 -7.85 12.82 5.88
C TRP A 140 -8.71 11.81 6.62
N VAL A 141 -9.18 10.77 5.94
CA VAL A 141 -9.99 9.74 6.59
C VAL A 141 -9.79 8.38 5.94
N LYS A 142 -9.52 7.38 6.77
CA LYS A 142 -9.71 5.97 6.39
C LYS A 142 -11.17 5.64 6.63
N LEU A 143 -11.92 5.54 5.55
CA LEU A 143 -13.37 5.33 5.61
C LEU A 143 -13.66 3.84 5.81
N GLU A 144 -14.23 3.49 6.97
CA GLU A 144 -14.62 2.14 7.35
C GLU A 144 -16.07 2.13 7.82
N ILE A 145 -16.90 1.26 7.25
CA ILE A 145 -18.31 1.04 7.64
C ILE A 145 -18.55 -0.46 7.73
N HIS A 146 -18.76 -0.95 8.96
CA HIS A 146 -18.91 -2.38 9.24
C HIS A 146 -20.24 -2.65 9.93
N PRO A 147 -21.31 -2.99 9.22
CA PRO A 147 -22.61 -3.27 9.81
C PRO A 147 -22.63 -4.58 10.63
N ASP A 148 -21.70 -5.50 10.34
CA ASP A 148 -21.52 -6.74 11.10
C ASP A 148 -20.24 -6.70 11.93
N PRO A 149 -20.35 -6.60 13.28
CA PRO A 149 -19.19 -6.58 14.17
C PRO A 149 -18.46 -7.93 14.28
N THR A 150 -19.03 -9.03 13.79
CA THR A 150 -18.43 -10.37 13.86
C THR A 150 -17.32 -10.54 12.86
N TYR A 151 -17.54 -10.12 11.62
CA TYR A 151 -16.57 -10.29 10.52
C TYR A 151 -15.89 -9.00 10.10
N LEU A 152 -16.42 -7.84 10.49
CA LEU A 152 -15.91 -6.51 10.15
C LEU A 152 -15.72 -6.32 8.64
N LEU A 153 -16.62 -6.91 7.85
CA LEU A 153 -16.64 -6.73 6.40
C LEU A 153 -17.27 -5.37 6.07
N PRO A 154 -16.68 -4.64 5.12
CA PRO A 154 -17.17 -3.32 4.75
C PRO A 154 -18.44 -3.40 3.91
N ASP A 155 -19.41 -2.48 4.20
CA ASP A 155 -20.61 -2.31 3.39
C ASP A 155 -20.27 -1.52 2.11
N PRO A 156 -20.46 -2.09 0.91
CA PRO A 156 -20.08 -1.42 -0.34
C PRO A 156 -20.98 -0.22 -0.68
N ILE A 157 -22.27 -0.29 -0.32
CA ILE A 157 -23.25 0.75 -0.64
C ILE A 157 -23.04 1.95 0.26
N GLU A 158 -22.98 1.73 1.56
CA GLU A 158 -22.77 2.80 2.54
C GLU A 158 -21.38 3.43 2.41
N THR A 159 -20.37 2.64 2.06
CA THR A 159 -19.01 3.16 1.79
C THR A 159 -19.01 4.11 0.59
N LEU A 160 -19.69 3.77 -0.51
CA LEU A 160 -19.77 4.64 -1.69
C LEU A 160 -20.52 5.94 -1.37
N LYS A 161 -21.67 5.86 -0.68
CA LYS A 161 -22.44 7.03 -0.26
C LYS A 161 -21.63 7.98 0.63
N ALA A 162 -20.94 7.45 1.64
CA ALA A 162 -20.12 8.25 2.54
C ALA A 162 -18.94 8.89 1.79
N ALA A 163 -18.29 8.14 0.88
CA ALA A 163 -17.19 8.66 0.06
C ALA A 163 -17.63 9.85 -0.79
N GLU A 164 -18.81 9.78 -1.45
CA GLU A 164 -19.37 10.89 -2.23
C GLU A 164 -19.54 12.17 -1.41
N VAL A 165 -20.04 12.04 -0.18
CA VAL A 165 -20.23 13.18 0.71
C VAL A 165 -18.89 13.77 1.14
N LEU A 166 -17.99 12.93 1.62
CA LEU A 166 -16.71 13.34 2.19
C LEU A 166 -15.78 13.95 1.13
N VAL A 167 -15.74 13.39 -0.08
CA VAL A 167 -14.95 13.95 -1.20
C VAL A 167 -15.49 15.34 -1.58
N LYS A 168 -16.81 15.51 -1.70
CA LYS A 168 -17.45 16.81 -1.96
C LYS A 168 -17.13 17.85 -0.87
N GLU A 169 -16.95 17.41 0.36
CA GLU A 169 -16.53 18.26 1.47
C GLU A 169 -15.02 18.53 1.50
N GLY A 170 -14.25 17.97 0.58
CA GLY A 170 -12.81 18.16 0.45
C GLY A 170 -11.98 17.31 1.42
N PHE A 171 -12.49 16.17 1.86
CA PHE A 171 -11.67 15.18 2.57
C PHE A 171 -10.79 14.41 1.59
N THR A 172 -9.59 14.06 2.04
CA THR A 172 -8.77 13.02 1.41
C THR A 172 -9.25 11.67 1.92
N VAL A 173 -9.99 10.94 1.08
CA VAL A 173 -10.70 9.71 1.48
C VAL A 173 -9.94 8.48 1.01
N LEU A 174 -9.65 7.56 1.94
CA LEU A 174 -9.04 6.25 1.72
C LEU A 174 -10.04 5.17 2.17
N PRO A 175 -10.90 4.64 1.28
CA PRO A 175 -11.98 3.72 1.66
C PRO A 175 -11.46 2.29 1.81
N TYR A 176 -11.76 1.66 2.96
CA TYR A 176 -11.62 0.23 3.19
C TYR A 176 -12.79 -0.52 2.54
N ILE A 177 -12.49 -1.48 1.69
CA ILE A 177 -13.48 -2.21 0.88
C ILE A 177 -13.19 -3.71 0.82
N ASN A 178 -14.21 -4.50 0.50
CA ASN A 178 -13.97 -5.82 -0.04
C ASN A 178 -13.13 -5.69 -1.33
N ALA A 179 -12.38 -6.73 -1.70
CA ALA A 179 -11.62 -6.70 -2.95
C ALA A 179 -12.56 -6.82 -4.16
N ASP A 180 -13.36 -5.78 -4.38
CA ASP A 180 -14.33 -5.66 -5.47
C ASP A 180 -13.81 -4.64 -6.50
N PRO A 181 -13.40 -5.10 -7.70
CA PRO A 181 -12.88 -4.22 -8.76
C PRO A 181 -13.90 -3.19 -9.25
N VAL A 182 -15.19 -3.53 -9.26
CA VAL A 182 -16.25 -2.61 -9.70
C VAL A 182 -16.44 -1.48 -8.71
N LEU A 183 -16.50 -1.80 -7.42
CA LEU A 183 -16.58 -0.79 -6.37
C LEU A 183 -15.33 0.09 -6.34
N ALA A 184 -14.14 -0.52 -6.45
CA ALA A 184 -12.88 0.21 -6.50
C ALA A 184 -12.87 1.27 -7.62
N LYS A 185 -13.38 0.92 -8.81
CA LYS A 185 -13.52 1.87 -9.93
C LYS A 185 -14.49 3.00 -9.61
N ARG A 186 -15.68 2.69 -9.08
CA ARG A 186 -16.68 3.70 -8.69
C ARG A 186 -16.14 4.69 -7.65
N LEU A 187 -15.39 4.21 -6.68
CA LEU A 187 -14.76 5.05 -5.66
C LEU A 187 -13.73 6.02 -6.26
N GLN A 188 -12.93 5.54 -7.22
CA GLN A 188 -12.01 6.40 -7.97
C GLN A 188 -12.75 7.46 -8.78
N GLU A 189 -13.87 7.11 -9.44
CA GLU A 189 -14.71 8.05 -10.19
C GLU A 189 -15.33 9.12 -9.29
N VAL A 190 -15.62 8.79 -8.04
CA VAL A 190 -16.07 9.75 -7.01
C VAL A 190 -14.95 10.70 -6.59
N GLY A 191 -13.68 10.31 -6.73
CA GLY A 191 -12.52 11.12 -6.41
C GLY A 191 -11.84 10.74 -5.08
N THR A 192 -11.92 9.47 -4.66
CA THR A 192 -11.14 9.01 -3.51
C THR A 192 -9.64 9.04 -3.82
N ALA A 193 -8.82 9.29 -2.80
CA ALA A 193 -7.37 9.48 -2.95
C ALA A 193 -6.58 8.17 -3.05
N ALA A 194 -7.21 7.06 -2.66
CA ALA A 194 -6.70 5.69 -2.76
C ALA A 194 -7.89 4.73 -2.74
N VAL A 195 -7.64 3.44 -2.94
CA VAL A 195 -8.58 2.36 -2.61
C VAL A 195 -7.87 1.34 -1.74
N MET A 196 -8.58 0.83 -0.71
CA MET A 196 -8.00 -0.07 0.29
C MET A 196 -8.72 -1.43 0.33
N PRO A 197 -8.48 -2.30 -0.69
CA PRO A 197 -9.06 -3.64 -0.69
C PRO A 197 -8.47 -4.51 0.41
N LEU A 198 -9.32 -5.28 1.09
CA LEU A 198 -8.86 -6.26 2.09
C LEU A 198 -8.13 -7.44 1.43
N GLY A 199 -7.03 -7.89 2.06
CA GLY A 199 -6.44 -9.20 1.75
C GLY A 199 -7.26 -10.34 2.34
N ALA A 200 -7.72 -10.17 3.58
CA ALA A 200 -8.63 -11.05 4.32
C ALA A 200 -9.33 -10.23 5.43
N PRO A 201 -10.37 -10.76 6.09
CA PRO A 201 -11.06 -10.03 7.16
C PRO A 201 -10.10 -9.53 8.25
N ILE A 202 -10.42 -8.37 8.84
CA ILE A 202 -9.61 -7.71 9.87
C ILE A 202 -9.24 -8.69 10.99
N GLY A 203 -7.95 -8.77 11.33
CA GLY A 203 -7.42 -9.59 12.42
C GLY A 203 -7.42 -11.09 12.17
N SER A 204 -7.79 -11.56 10.97
CA SER A 204 -7.82 -12.99 10.62
C SER A 204 -6.44 -13.60 10.35
N ASN A 205 -5.43 -12.79 10.02
CA ASN A 205 -4.06 -13.20 9.70
C ASN A 205 -3.95 -14.23 8.54
N LYS A 206 -4.98 -14.29 7.66
CA LYS A 206 -5.07 -15.29 6.57
C LYS A 206 -4.24 -14.95 5.34
N GLY A 207 -3.66 -13.75 5.27
CA GLY A 207 -2.88 -13.29 4.13
C GLY A 207 -3.73 -12.71 2.99
N VAL A 208 -3.22 -12.80 1.78
CA VAL A 208 -3.83 -12.21 0.58
C VAL A 208 -4.75 -13.23 -0.10
N VAL A 209 -5.85 -13.62 0.58
CA VAL A 209 -6.82 -14.60 0.04
C VAL A 209 -7.64 -14.06 -1.13
N THR A 210 -7.67 -12.74 -1.32
CA THR A 210 -8.35 -12.03 -2.43
C THR A 210 -7.39 -11.64 -3.55
N ARG A 211 -6.32 -12.41 -3.72
CA ARG A 211 -5.20 -12.16 -4.62
C ARG A 211 -5.63 -11.75 -6.04
N ASP A 212 -6.51 -12.54 -6.66
CA ASP A 212 -6.90 -12.33 -8.05
C ASP A 212 -7.71 -11.04 -8.22
N GLN A 213 -8.59 -10.74 -7.27
CA GLN A 213 -9.37 -9.51 -7.26
C GLN A 213 -8.47 -8.28 -7.03
N ILE A 214 -7.49 -8.38 -6.13
CA ILE A 214 -6.50 -7.31 -5.90
C ILE A 214 -5.70 -7.05 -7.17
N ARG A 215 -5.28 -8.09 -7.90
CA ARG A 215 -4.56 -7.93 -9.17
C ARG A 215 -5.39 -7.16 -10.19
N ILE A 216 -6.67 -7.50 -10.35
CA ILE A 216 -7.58 -6.77 -11.24
C ILE A 216 -7.70 -5.31 -10.81
N ILE A 217 -7.81 -5.04 -9.50
CA ILE A 217 -7.88 -3.67 -8.99
C ILE A 217 -6.59 -2.91 -9.32
N VAL A 218 -5.42 -3.50 -9.07
CA VAL A 218 -4.10 -2.90 -9.37
C VAL A 218 -3.97 -2.57 -10.85
N ASP A 219 -4.35 -3.50 -11.74
CA ASP A 219 -4.24 -3.33 -13.19
C ASP A 219 -5.13 -2.19 -13.72
N GLN A 220 -6.24 -1.89 -13.05
CA GLN A 220 -7.22 -0.87 -13.47
C GLN A 220 -7.14 0.43 -12.68
N ALA A 221 -6.35 0.47 -11.60
CA ALA A 221 -6.32 1.61 -10.70
C ALA A 221 -5.63 2.83 -11.30
N THR A 222 -6.24 3.99 -11.10
CA THR A 222 -5.70 5.33 -11.40
C THR A 222 -5.26 6.08 -10.16
N VAL A 223 -5.55 5.53 -8.97
CA VAL A 223 -5.12 6.00 -7.65
C VAL A 223 -4.35 4.88 -6.95
N PRO A 224 -3.56 5.17 -5.91
CA PRO A 224 -2.85 4.15 -5.14
C PRO A 224 -3.77 3.05 -4.60
N VAL A 225 -3.31 1.81 -4.71
CA VAL A 225 -3.96 0.63 -4.12
C VAL A 225 -3.21 0.23 -2.86
N VAL A 226 -3.89 0.24 -1.73
CA VAL A 226 -3.34 -0.14 -0.43
C VAL A 226 -4.00 -1.45 0.03
N VAL A 227 -3.26 -2.55 0.09
CA VAL A 227 -3.82 -3.79 0.63
C VAL A 227 -3.93 -3.68 2.15
N ASP A 228 -5.15 -3.72 2.63
CA ASP A 228 -5.50 -3.56 4.04
C ASP A 228 -6.08 -4.86 4.60
N ALA A 229 -5.88 -5.07 5.91
CA ALA A 229 -6.45 -6.18 6.67
C ALA A 229 -6.01 -7.60 6.23
N GLY A 230 -6.01 -8.49 7.21
CA GLY A 230 -5.71 -9.91 7.01
C GLY A 230 -4.23 -10.26 6.86
N LEU A 231 -3.33 -9.29 6.74
CA LEU A 231 -1.89 -9.51 6.62
C LEU A 231 -1.31 -9.93 7.98
N GLY A 232 -1.02 -11.23 8.14
CA GLY A 232 -0.59 -11.83 9.40
C GLY A 232 0.90 -12.17 9.48
N ALA A 233 1.64 -12.02 8.38
CA ALA A 233 3.07 -12.30 8.32
C ALA A 233 3.77 -11.32 7.36
N PRO A 234 5.08 -11.07 7.53
CA PRO A 234 5.87 -10.26 6.58
C PRO A 234 5.78 -10.76 5.13
N SER A 235 5.74 -12.08 4.90
CA SER A 235 5.56 -12.67 3.58
C SER A 235 4.25 -12.26 2.89
N HIS A 236 3.17 -12.05 3.64
CA HIS A 236 1.91 -11.57 3.08
C HIS A 236 2.01 -10.12 2.58
N ALA A 237 2.80 -9.30 3.28
CA ALA A 237 3.07 -7.93 2.83
C ALA A 237 3.94 -7.92 1.57
N SER A 238 4.98 -8.78 1.51
CA SER A 238 5.79 -8.97 0.31
C SER A 238 4.93 -9.41 -0.88
N GLU A 239 4.07 -10.42 -0.70
CA GLU A 239 3.12 -10.89 -1.72
C GLU A 239 2.22 -9.77 -2.24
N ALA A 240 1.62 -8.96 -1.36
CA ALA A 240 0.79 -7.84 -1.75
C ALA A 240 1.57 -6.81 -2.61
N MET A 241 2.81 -6.52 -2.23
CA MET A 241 3.67 -5.62 -2.98
C MET A 241 4.10 -6.22 -4.33
N GLU A 242 4.38 -7.51 -4.40
CA GLU A 242 4.71 -8.25 -5.63
C GLU A 242 3.54 -8.29 -6.62
N LEU A 243 2.30 -8.27 -6.14
CA LEU A 243 1.09 -8.12 -6.96
C LEU A 243 0.95 -6.72 -7.57
N GLY A 244 1.76 -5.76 -7.13
CA GLY A 244 1.76 -4.38 -7.61
C GLY A 244 0.96 -3.41 -6.75
N ALA A 245 0.57 -3.78 -5.54
CA ALA A 245 0.01 -2.82 -4.60
C ALA A 245 0.99 -1.67 -4.35
N ASP A 246 0.47 -0.47 -4.15
CA ASP A 246 1.29 0.71 -3.90
C ASP A 246 1.75 0.80 -2.44
N ALA A 247 0.96 0.23 -1.52
CA ALA A 247 1.25 0.14 -0.10
C ALA A 247 0.47 -0.99 0.57
N VAL A 248 0.79 -1.25 1.82
CA VAL A 248 0.03 -2.15 2.70
C VAL A 248 -0.26 -1.47 4.04
N LEU A 249 -1.36 -1.86 4.70
CA LEU A 249 -1.65 -1.46 6.06
C LEU A 249 -1.64 -2.68 6.98
N VAL A 250 -0.82 -2.63 8.04
CA VAL A 250 -0.66 -3.71 9.00
C VAL A 250 -0.83 -3.16 10.43
N ASN A 251 -1.58 -3.88 11.26
CA ASN A 251 -1.71 -3.56 12.67
C ASN A 251 -1.61 -4.80 13.54
N THR A 252 -2.62 -5.68 13.53
CA THR A 252 -2.73 -6.81 14.47
C THR A 252 -1.47 -7.67 14.50
N ALA A 253 -0.92 -8.02 13.33
CA ALA A 253 0.25 -8.90 13.24
C ALA A 253 1.51 -8.32 13.91
N MET A 254 1.67 -7.00 13.91
CA MET A 254 2.74 -6.34 14.65
C MET A 254 2.41 -6.25 16.13
N ALA A 255 1.20 -5.78 16.48
CA ALA A 255 0.82 -5.45 17.84
C ALA A 255 0.78 -6.67 18.79
N ILE A 256 0.41 -7.86 18.31
CA ILE A 256 0.30 -9.08 19.11
C ILE A 256 1.52 -10.02 19.01
N ALA A 257 2.54 -9.63 18.26
CA ALA A 257 3.78 -10.41 18.18
C ALA A 257 4.46 -10.51 19.54
N SER A 258 5.26 -11.54 19.76
CA SER A 258 6.07 -11.68 20.97
C SER A 258 7.10 -10.55 21.13
N ASP A 259 7.54 -9.99 19.99
CA ASP A 259 8.40 -8.81 19.91
C ASP A 259 7.84 -7.90 18.80
N PRO A 260 6.94 -6.97 19.15
CA PRO A 260 6.33 -6.06 18.18
C PRO A 260 7.32 -5.17 17.44
N VAL A 261 8.39 -4.74 18.12
CA VAL A 261 9.41 -3.86 17.54
C VAL A 261 10.16 -4.57 16.40
N ARG A 262 10.61 -5.79 16.63
CA ARG A 262 11.25 -6.61 15.60
C ARG A 262 10.27 -7.03 14.50
N MET A 263 9.01 -7.24 14.84
CA MET A 263 7.99 -7.55 13.83
C MET A 263 7.72 -6.34 12.93
N GLY A 264 7.74 -5.12 13.48
CA GLY A 264 7.65 -3.88 12.70
C GLY A 264 8.78 -3.75 11.68
N GLU A 265 10.03 -4.00 12.10
CA GLU A 265 11.18 -4.04 11.21
C GLU A 265 11.05 -5.12 10.13
N ALA A 266 10.59 -6.33 10.50
CA ALA A 266 10.40 -7.42 9.56
C ALA A 266 9.35 -7.09 8.48
N PHE A 267 8.25 -6.43 8.84
CA PHE A 267 7.28 -5.95 7.86
C PHE A 267 7.83 -4.86 6.94
N LYS A 268 8.63 -3.93 7.46
CA LYS A 268 9.34 -2.93 6.65
C LYS A 268 10.18 -3.59 5.58
N LEU A 269 11.07 -4.51 5.97
CA LEU A 269 11.95 -5.23 5.04
C LEU A 269 11.16 -6.03 3.99
N ALA A 270 10.05 -6.64 4.37
CA ALA A 270 9.19 -7.41 3.47
C ALA A 270 8.52 -6.51 2.43
N VAL A 271 8.04 -5.33 2.84
CA VAL A 271 7.45 -4.34 1.93
C VAL A 271 8.49 -3.82 0.94
N GLU A 272 9.68 -3.50 1.41
CA GLU A 272 10.80 -3.06 0.56
C GLU A 272 11.21 -4.15 -0.44
N ALA A 273 11.33 -5.40 0.01
CA ALA A 273 11.69 -6.52 -0.85
C ALA A 273 10.62 -6.81 -1.92
N GLY A 274 9.34 -6.89 -1.53
CA GLY A 274 8.24 -7.13 -2.46
C GLY A 274 8.08 -6.00 -3.49
N ARG A 275 8.27 -4.75 -3.07
CA ARG A 275 8.26 -3.61 -3.99
C ARG A 275 9.42 -3.68 -4.99
N ALA A 276 10.62 -3.96 -4.52
CA ALA A 276 11.79 -4.12 -5.39
C ALA A 276 11.57 -5.26 -6.40
N ALA A 277 11.03 -6.41 -5.97
CA ALA A 277 10.70 -7.53 -6.84
C ALA A 277 9.70 -7.13 -7.94
N TYR A 278 8.61 -6.42 -7.58
CA TYR A 278 7.64 -5.91 -8.54
C TYR A 278 8.26 -4.95 -9.57
N GLU A 279 9.12 -4.03 -9.12
CA GLU A 279 9.78 -3.04 -10.00
C GLU A 279 10.82 -3.64 -10.93
N MET A 280 11.48 -4.71 -10.50
CA MET A 280 12.44 -5.45 -11.32
C MET A 280 11.76 -6.42 -12.31
N GLY A 281 10.52 -6.78 -12.06
CA GLY A 281 9.78 -7.81 -12.79
C GLY A 281 10.10 -9.22 -12.27
N LEU A 282 9.06 -9.97 -11.96
CA LEU A 282 9.18 -11.38 -11.59
C LEU A 282 9.23 -12.24 -12.87
N PRO A 283 10.02 -13.32 -12.88
CA PRO A 283 10.00 -14.26 -14.00
C PRO A 283 8.63 -14.95 -14.10
N ASP A 284 8.26 -15.32 -15.33
CA ASP A 284 7.02 -16.03 -15.60
C ASP A 284 6.98 -17.39 -14.91
N VAL A 285 5.79 -17.75 -14.42
CA VAL A 285 5.51 -19.09 -13.91
C VAL A 285 5.30 -20.01 -15.10
N VAL A 286 6.08 -21.11 -15.17
CA VAL A 286 6.00 -22.10 -16.23
C VAL A 286 5.77 -23.50 -15.66
N ASP A 287 5.04 -24.35 -16.40
CA ASP A 287 4.68 -25.70 -15.96
C ASP A 287 5.80 -26.75 -16.15
N HIS A 288 6.87 -26.38 -16.86
CA HIS A 288 7.98 -27.28 -17.16
C HIS A 288 9.30 -26.77 -16.60
N ALA A 289 10.20 -27.68 -16.29
CA ALA A 289 11.53 -27.34 -15.82
C ALA A 289 12.40 -26.80 -16.97
N SER A 290 13.21 -25.78 -16.66
CA SER A 290 14.25 -25.26 -17.56
C SER A 290 15.59 -25.35 -16.81
N ALA A 291 16.57 -26.03 -17.41
CA ALA A 291 17.89 -26.20 -16.80
C ALA A 291 18.62 -24.87 -16.75
N THR A 292 19.15 -24.51 -15.58
CA THR A 292 19.97 -23.29 -15.38
C THR A 292 21.43 -23.46 -15.80
N SER A 293 21.87 -24.70 -15.98
CA SER A 293 23.22 -25.06 -16.45
C SER A 293 23.11 -25.97 -17.68
N PRO A 294 24.05 -25.88 -18.65
CA PRO A 294 24.06 -26.82 -19.77
C PRO A 294 24.22 -28.24 -19.24
N LEU A 295 23.29 -29.14 -19.61
CA LEU A 295 23.30 -30.53 -19.14
C LEU A 295 24.40 -31.35 -19.84
N THR A 296 24.95 -30.91 -20.97
CA THR A 296 25.85 -31.69 -21.82
C THR A 296 27.10 -30.91 -22.27
N GLY A 297 27.23 -29.63 -21.97
CA GLY A 297 28.32 -28.77 -22.49
C GLY A 297 29.75 -29.16 -22.02
N PHE A 298 29.89 -30.14 -21.14
CA PHE A 298 31.17 -30.67 -20.67
C PHE A 298 31.44 -32.11 -21.21
N LEU A 299 30.54 -32.63 -22.04
CA LEU A 299 30.66 -33.98 -22.63
C LEU A 299 31.10 -33.94 -24.10
N ASP A 300 31.24 -32.77 -24.67
CA ASP A 300 31.58 -32.55 -26.08
C ASP A 300 33.07 -32.19 -26.33
N ASP A 301 33.97 -32.46 -25.30
CA ASP A 301 35.43 -32.32 -25.40
C ASP A 301 36.10 -33.70 -25.59
#